data_d0c7a8e52e55e6be5dd74261e5dde58f
#
_entry.id   d0c7a8e52e55e6be5dd74261e5dde58f
#
_cell.length_a   1.000
_cell.length_b   1.000
_cell.length_c   1.000
_cell.angle_alpha   90.00
_cell.angle_beta   90.00
_cell.angle_gamma   90.00
#
_symmetry.space_group_name_H-M   'P 1'
#
loop_
_entity.id
_entity.type
_entity.pdbx_description
1 polymer ?
#
loop_
_entity_poly.entity_id
_entity_poly.type
_entity_poly.pdbx_seq_one_letter_code
_entity_poly.pdbx_strand_id
1 'polypeptide(L)'
;MNLSRLPAVRREQAPNAPALTDDAHGTLSNAGFADLIDRYARHLAHRGVRPGDIVAVKLTNRVELVATLFAAWRLGAALTPVNPALTATETAYQLDDCRARVAVTEEAPDGLPAATAPITLAELAEPVEPTELTASATDFDPLPEPPADGDALALVIYTSGTTGRPKGVELLHRNIDAMTEAMIETMRLTPADHSLLILPLFHVNGIVVSVLSPLRAGGQATLVGRFSAKGFFGALERARPTFFSGVPAIYAMLADLPPEVRPDTSSLRFAVCGAAPMPPGLIAAVEQRFGFRLVEGYGLSEATCASTSNPLDGPRKPGTVGLPLPGQTVSVVDERGRTVTDGGIGEVVISGPTVMHGYLGRPEETAKALRGGRLHTGDLGRLDEDGYLVLVDRVKDMIIRGGENVYPKEIETVLHGHPAVREAAVVGRPDPVLGEVPLAFVALRDGTAELPVEGDEIAEIAAFAAERLAPYKCPVEILVLPELPRNPVGKTDKPALRRRALTPTG
;
A
#
# COMPACT_ATOMS: atom_id res chain seq x y z
N MET A 1 -4.10 -21.67 9.17
CA MET A 1 -2.86 -22.38 8.69
C MET A 1 -1.75 -21.36 8.68
N ASN A 2 -0.60 -21.65 9.29
CA ASN A 2 0.53 -20.71 9.25
C ASN A 2 1.03 -20.59 7.80
N LEU A 3 1.06 -19.37 7.26
CA LEU A 3 1.45 -19.08 5.87
C LEU A 3 2.90 -19.48 5.56
N SER A 4 3.78 -19.56 6.54
CA SER A 4 5.16 -20.06 6.33
C SER A 4 5.22 -21.47 5.75
N ARG A 5 4.18 -22.29 5.99
CA ARG A 5 4.03 -23.65 5.47
C ARG A 5 3.30 -23.72 4.12
N LEU A 6 2.75 -22.61 3.66
CA LEU A 6 1.91 -22.59 2.45
C LEU A 6 2.59 -23.20 1.21
N PRO A 7 3.88 -22.89 0.88
CA PRO A 7 4.53 -23.47 -0.28
C PRO A 7 4.65 -25.00 -0.20
N ALA A 8 4.97 -25.56 0.98
CA ALA A 8 5.06 -26.99 1.18
C ALA A 8 3.70 -27.67 1.02
N VAL A 9 2.65 -27.13 1.62
CA VAL A 9 1.27 -27.63 1.49
C VAL A 9 0.80 -27.60 0.03
N ARG A 10 1.06 -26.53 -0.70
CA ARG A 10 0.71 -26.43 -2.13
C ARG A 10 1.48 -27.42 -2.99
N ARG A 11 2.77 -27.64 -2.69
CA ARG A 11 3.59 -28.65 -3.33
C ARG A 11 3.01 -30.05 -3.17
N GLU A 12 2.52 -30.39 -1.98
CA GLU A 12 1.91 -31.69 -1.69
C GLU A 12 0.55 -31.85 -2.38
N GLN A 13 -0.30 -30.83 -2.31
CA GLN A 13 -1.67 -30.90 -2.79
C GLN A 13 -1.80 -30.79 -4.32
N ALA A 14 -1.00 -29.93 -4.95
CA ALA A 14 -1.09 -29.61 -6.37
C ALA A 14 0.28 -29.24 -6.96
N PRO A 15 1.27 -30.16 -7.03
CA PRO A 15 2.65 -29.84 -7.40
C PRO A 15 2.80 -29.15 -8.76
N ASN A 16 1.99 -29.53 -9.72
CA ASN A 16 2.06 -29.03 -11.10
C ASN A 16 1.18 -27.80 -11.36
N ALA A 17 0.32 -27.40 -10.40
CA ALA A 17 -0.48 -26.21 -10.57
C ALA A 17 0.39 -24.93 -10.53
N PRO A 18 0.04 -23.88 -11.29
CA PRO A 18 0.79 -22.64 -11.32
C PRO A 18 0.76 -21.93 -9.95
N ALA A 19 1.88 -21.37 -9.56
CA ALA A 19 2.02 -20.55 -8.37
C ALA A 19 2.24 -19.07 -8.72
N LEU A 20 3.39 -18.78 -9.32
CA LEU A 20 3.81 -17.43 -9.68
C LEU A 20 4.33 -17.38 -11.12
N THR A 21 4.10 -16.26 -11.77
CA THR A 21 4.60 -15.97 -13.13
C THR A 21 5.28 -14.60 -13.13
N ASP A 22 6.46 -14.49 -13.72
CA ASP A 22 7.08 -13.23 -14.10
C ASP A 22 7.85 -13.36 -15.43
N ASP A 23 8.43 -12.26 -15.92
CA ASP A 23 9.15 -12.24 -17.19
C ASP A 23 10.47 -13.02 -17.13
N ALA A 24 11.07 -13.16 -15.94
CA ALA A 24 12.37 -13.80 -15.77
C ALA A 24 12.27 -15.35 -15.69
N HIS A 25 11.25 -15.86 -15.00
CA HIS A 25 11.09 -17.29 -14.74
C HIS A 25 10.02 -17.95 -15.60
N GLY A 26 9.17 -17.15 -16.30
CA GLY A 26 7.93 -17.67 -16.83
C GLY A 26 7.01 -18.13 -15.71
N THR A 27 6.22 -19.17 -15.92
CA THR A 27 5.31 -19.72 -14.91
C THR A 27 5.99 -20.80 -14.08
N LEU A 28 6.17 -20.56 -12.79
CA LEU A 28 6.59 -21.56 -11.82
C LEU A 28 5.40 -22.35 -11.32
N SER A 29 5.52 -23.67 -11.29
CA SER A 29 4.60 -24.55 -10.59
C SER A 29 4.78 -24.45 -9.07
N ASN A 30 3.83 -24.97 -8.29
CA ASN A 30 3.96 -25.04 -6.84
C ASN A 30 5.24 -25.81 -6.41
N ALA A 31 5.58 -26.87 -7.11
CA ALA A 31 6.82 -27.62 -6.85
C ALA A 31 8.06 -26.77 -7.18
N GLY A 32 8.11 -26.16 -8.37
CA GLY A 32 9.24 -25.33 -8.77
C GLY A 32 9.42 -24.10 -7.86
N PHE A 33 8.33 -23.50 -7.41
CA PHE A 33 8.37 -22.39 -6.47
C PHE A 33 8.88 -22.83 -5.08
N ALA A 34 8.44 -23.98 -4.58
CA ALA A 34 8.95 -24.54 -3.32
C ALA A 34 10.45 -24.89 -3.40
N ASP A 35 10.92 -25.45 -4.54
CA ASP A 35 12.35 -25.73 -4.75
C ASP A 35 13.19 -24.44 -4.77
N LEU A 36 12.66 -23.37 -5.35
CA LEU A 36 13.29 -22.04 -5.33
C LEU A 36 13.41 -21.50 -3.90
N ILE A 37 12.35 -21.62 -3.10
CA ILE A 37 12.33 -21.20 -1.69
C ILE A 37 13.38 -21.99 -0.90
N ASP A 38 13.45 -23.31 -1.07
CA ASP A 38 14.41 -24.16 -0.37
C ASP A 38 15.85 -23.78 -0.70
N ARG A 39 16.14 -23.48 -1.97
CA ARG A 39 17.44 -22.96 -2.39
C ARG A 39 17.77 -21.63 -1.71
N TYR A 40 16.85 -20.67 -1.73
CA TYR A 40 17.07 -19.35 -1.10
C TYR A 40 17.20 -19.46 0.42
N ALA A 41 16.48 -20.36 1.06
CA ALA A 41 16.63 -20.61 2.51
C ALA A 41 18.04 -21.10 2.84
N ARG A 42 18.65 -21.97 2.00
CA ARG A 42 20.06 -22.41 2.18
C ARG A 42 21.03 -21.24 2.05
N HIS A 43 20.88 -20.37 1.05
CA HIS A 43 21.71 -19.17 0.91
C HIS A 43 21.60 -18.24 2.13
N LEU A 44 20.37 -17.98 2.62
CA LEU A 44 20.16 -17.16 3.81
C LEU A 44 20.78 -17.81 5.05
N ALA A 45 20.61 -19.12 5.24
CA ALA A 45 21.22 -19.88 6.34
C ALA A 45 22.76 -19.82 6.29
N HIS A 46 23.34 -19.97 5.10
CA HIS A 46 24.79 -19.84 4.89
C HIS A 46 25.32 -18.44 5.26
N ARG A 47 24.54 -17.38 5.01
CA ARG A 47 24.85 -16.01 5.46
C ARG A 47 24.54 -15.77 6.93
N GLY A 48 24.22 -16.81 7.68
CA GLY A 48 24.01 -16.78 9.13
C GLY A 48 22.68 -16.24 9.58
N VAL A 49 21.64 -16.26 8.72
CA VAL A 49 20.27 -15.93 9.13
C VAL A 49 19.75 -16.97 10.11
N ARG A 50 19.15 -16.52 11.20
CA ARG A 50 18.62 -17.32 12.33
C ARG A 50 17.20 -16.88 12.66
N PRO A 51 16.44 -17.69 13.42
CA PRO A 51 15.15 -17.27 13.94
C PRO A 51 15.24 -15.94 14.69
N GLY A 52 14.32 -15.02 14.39
CA GLY A 52 14.27 -13.68 14.95
C GLY A 52 15.08 -12.62 14.19
N ASP A 53 15.91 -13.00 13.21
CA ASP A 53 16.59 -12.04 12.35
C ASP A 53 15.62 -11.37 11.36
N ILE A 54 16.08 -10.28 10.74
CA ILE A 54 15.36 -9.59 9.66
C ILE A 54 16.19 -9.66 8.38
N VAL A 55 15.55 -10.10 7.31
CA VAL A 55 16.08 -10.12 5.94
C VAL A 55 15.48 -8.93 5.18
N ALA A 56 16.34 -8.06 4.66
CA ALA A 56 15.90 -6.98 3.80
C ALA A 56 15.93 -7.40 2.33
N VAL A 57 14.96 -6.90 1.53
CA VAL A 57 14.91 -7.16 0.08
C VAL A 57 14.67 -5.86 -0.67
N LYS A 58 15.65 -5.42 -1.47
CA LYS A 58 15.56 -4.24 -2.32
C LYS A 58 15.53 -4.67 -3.79
N LEU A 59 14.35 -5.11 -4.22
CA LEU A 59 14.08 -5.58 -5.58
C LEU A 59 12.81 -4.95 -6.14
N THR A 60 12.70 -4.88 -7.46
CA THR A 60 11.44 -4.61 -8.15
C THR A 60 10.47 -5.79 -7.98
N ASN A 61 9.26 -5.71 -8.56
CA ASN A 61 8.31 -6.82 -8.53
C ASN A 61 8.86 -8.01 -9.31
N ARG A 62 9.21 -9.07 -8.60
CA ARG A 62 9.73 -10.30 -9.20
C ARG A 62 9.58 -11.49 -8.24
N VAL A 63 9.61 -12.68 -8.80
CA VAL A 63 9.43 -13.93 -8.06
C VAL A 63 10.45 -14.07 -6.94
N GLU A 64 11.69 -13.62 -7.14
CA GLU A 64 12.78 -13.73 -6.16
C GLU A 64 12.46 -12.99 -4.85
N LEU A 65 11.73 -11.87 -4.90
CA LEU A 65 11.30 -11.18 -3.67
C LEU A 65 10.34 -12.08 -2.87
N VAL A 66 9.37 -12.68 -3.55
CA VAL A 66 8.38 -13.56 -2.90
C VAL A 66 9.04 -14.86 -2.41
N ALA A 67 9.98 -15.41 -3.18
CA ALA A 67 10.75 -16.58 -2.76
C ALA A 67 11.60 -16.29 -1.52
N THR A 68 12.25 -15.10 -1.46
CA THR A 68 13.02 -14.66 -0.29
C THR A 68 12.12 -14.47 0.93
N LEU A 69 10.88 -13.97 0.76
CA LEU A 69 9.91 -13.85 1.86
C LEU A 69 9.66 -15.21 2.52
N PHE A 70 9.29 -16.21 1.72
CA PHE A 70 9.03 -17.56 2.26
C PHE A 70 10.31 -18.24 2.76
N ALA A 71 11.47 -17.98 2.15
CA ALA A 71 12.75 -18.49 2.60
C ALA A 71 13.13 -17.93 3.99
N ALA A 72 12.94 -16.63 4.21
CA ALA A 72 13.13 -16.02 5.53
C ALA A 72 12.16 -16.63 6.57
N TRP A 73 10.88 -16.74 6.24
CA TRP A 73 9.88 -17.35 7.12
C TRP A 73 10.19 -18.81 7.45
N ARG A 74 10.73 -19.56 6.49
CA ARG A 74 11.15 -20.95 6.72
C ARG A 74 12.25 -21.04 7.77
N LEU A 75 13.14 -20.05 7.84
CA LEU A 75 14.20 -19.99 8.85
C LEU A 75 13.75 -19.31 10.17
N GLY A 76 12.48 -18.91 10.29
CA GLY A 76 11.98 -18.16 11.45
C GLY A 76 12.42 -16.71 11.49
N ALA A 77 12.88 -16.16 10.37
CA ALA A 77 13.26 -14.76 10.21
C ALA A 77 12.12 -13.95 9.60
N ALA A 78 12.07 -12.65 9.91
CA ALA A 78 11.15 -11.71 9.27
C ALA A 78 11.73 -11.14 7.97
N LEU A 79 10.88 -10.54 7.15
CA LEU A 79 11.31 -9.80 5.97
C LEU A 79 10.95 -8.32 6.07
N THR A 80 11.83 -7.43 5.58
CA THR A 80 11.53 -6.03 5.31
C THR A 80 11.74 -5.73 3.82
N PRO A 81 10.69 -5.39 3.08
CA PRO A 81 10.83 -4.96 1.69
C PRO A 81 11.28 -3.50 1.65
N VAL A 82 12.29 -3.21 0.84
CA VAL A 82 12.88 -1.88 0.66
C VAL A 82 12.48 -1.34 -0.71
N ASN A 83 11.99 -0.11 -0.76
CA ASN A 83 11.68 0.53 -2.04
C ASN A 83 12.96 0.68 -2.89
N PRO A 84 13.01 0.12 -4.12
CA PRO A 84 14.18 0.23 -4.99
C PRO A 84 14.59 1.67 -5.33
N ALA A 85 13.64 2.62 -5.28
CA ALA A 85 13.88 4.02 -5.58
C ALA A 85 14.56 4.80 -4.43
N LEU A 86 14.72 4.21 -3.23
CA LEU A 86 15.41 4.86 -2.12
C LEU A 86 16.89 5.06 -2.44
N THR A 87 17.40 6.21 -2.05
CA THR A 87 18.84 6.54 -2.11
C THR A 87 19.65 5.58 -1.20
N ALA A 88 20.97 5.55 -1.39
CA ALA A 88 21.85 4.75 -0.53
C ALA A 88 21.70 5.13 0.95
N THR A 89 21.60 6.42 1.27
CA THR A 89 21.43 6.93 2.64
C THR A 89 20.09 6.50 3.25
N GLU A 90 18.98 6.60 2.52
CA GLU A 90 17.68 6.16 2.99
C GLU A 90 17.60 4.65 3.17
N THR A 91 18.22 3.91 2.26
CA THR A 91 18.36 2.46 2.36
C THR A 91 19.15 2.07 3.60
N ALA A 92 20.35 2.67 3.79
CA ALA A 92 21.18 2.41 4.95
C ALA A 92 20.46 2.71 6.28
N TYR A 93 19.68 3.82 6.32
CA TYR A 93 18.84 4.14 7.49
C TYR A 93 17.83 3.01 7.78
N GLN A 94 17.09 2.54 6.79
CA GLN A 94 16.09 1.49 6.99
C GLN A 94 16.74 0.18 7.46
N LEU A 95 17.86 -0.21 6.86
CA LEU A 95 18.58 -1.43 7.21
C LEU A 95 19.19 -1.38 8.63
N ASP A 96 19.71 -0.23 9.03
CA ASP A 96 20.27 -0.02 10.36
C ASP A 96 19.17 0.02 11.44
N ASP A 97 18.08 0.74 11.18
CA ASP A 97 16.92 0.85 12.10
C ASP A 97 16.30 -0.54 12.39
N CYS A 98 16.16 -1.41 11.37
CA CYS A 98 15.65 -2.76 11.57
C CYS A 98 16.75 -3.80 11.87
N ARG A 99 18.03 -3.41 11.91
CA ARG A 99 19.16 -4.31 12.12
C ARG A 99 19.13 -5.51 11.15
N ALA A 100 18.90 -5.23 9.87
CA ALA A 100 18.82 -6.28 8.87
C ALA A 100 20.11 -7.12 8.84
N ARG A 101 19.96 -8.44 9.00
CA ARG A 101 21.09 -9.39 8.98
C ARG A 101 21.66 -9.54 7.57
N VAL A 102 20.77 -9.58 6.58
CA VAL A 102 21.08 -9.75 5.16
C VAL A 102 20.27 -8.77 4.34
N ALA A 103 20.86 -8.25 3.26
CA ALA A 103 20.16 -7.50 2.23
C ALA A 103 20.26 -8.21 0.88
N VAL A 104 19.12 -8.65 0.35
CA VAL A 104 19.00 -9.21 -1.00
C VAL A 104 18.77 -8.07 -1.98
N THR A 105 19.63 -7.99 -2.99
CA THR A 105 19.65 -6.89 -3.97
C THR A 105 19.94 -7.41 -5.37
N GLU A 106 19.67 -6.61 -6.39
CA GLU A 106 19.98 -6.99 -7.77
C GLU A 106 21.49 -7.05 -7.99
N GLU A 107 22.18 -6.01 -7.57
CA GLU A 107 23.66 -5.91 -7.60
C GLU A 107 24.16 -5.56 -6.19
N ALA A 108 25.43 -5.79 -5.93
CA ALA A 108 26.03 -5.46 -4.64
C ALA A 108 25.95 -3.92 -4.40
N PRO A 109 25.20 -3.46 -3.40
CA PRO A 109 25.01 -2.04 -3.17
C PRO A 109 26.19 -1.45 -2.40
N ASP A 110 26.55 -0.22 -2.74
CA ASP A 110 27.47 0.58 -1.92
C ASP A 110 26.78 1.08 -0.66
N GLY A 111 27.54 1.23 0.43
CA GLY A 111 27.11 1.91 1.65
C GLY A 111 26.13 1.15 2.53
N LEU A 112 26.12 -0.18 2.50
CA LEU A 112 25.36 -0.98 3.47
C LEU A 112 25.93 -0.78 4.90
N PRO A 113 25.08 -0.89 5.93
CA PRO A 113 25.55 -0.97 7.32
C PRO A 113 26.51 -2.15 7.49
N ALA A 114 27.58 -1.97 8.28
CA ALA A 114 28.63 -3.00 8.47
C ALA A 114 28.09 -4.35 9.01
N ALA A 115 26.95 -4.33 9.68
CA ALA A 115 26.31 -5.53 10.22
C ALA A 115 25.43 -6.28 9.19
N THR A 116 25.15 -5.67 8.03
CA THR A 116 24.27 -6.24 7.00
C THR A 116 25.09 -6.89 5.90
N ALA A 117 24.97 -8.20 5.72
CA ALA A 117 25.63 -8.92 4.64
C ALA A 117 24.83 -8.79 3.32
N PRO A 118 25.45 -8.40 2.20
CA PRO A 118 24.78 -8.42 0.91
C PRO A 118 24.62 -9.85 0.37
N ILE A 119 23.55 -10.08 -0.36
CA ILE A 119 23.38 -11.22 -1.27
C ILE A 119 22.80 -10.68 -2.57
N THR A 120 23.46 -10.96 -3.67
CA THR A 120 22.97 -10.58 -5.00
C THR A 120 22.07 -11.66 -5.60
N LEU A 121 21.24 -11.27 -6.59
CA LEU A 121 20.45 -12.25 -7.34
C LEU A 121 21.30 -13.26 -8.07
N ALA A 122 22.49 -12.88 -8.55
CA ALA A 122 23.43 -13.78 -9.18
C ALA A 122 23.88 -14.89 -8.21
N GLU A 123 24.23 -14.52 -6.96
CA GLU A 123 24.58 -15.50 -5.92
C GLU A 123 23.41 -16.43 -5.57
N LEU A 124 22.17 -15.91 -5.48
CA LEU A 124 20.97 -16.73 -5.22
C LEU A 124 20.64 -17.70 -6.36
N ALA A 125 21.08 -17.43 -7.57
CA ALA A 125 20.88 -18.32 -8.74
C ALA A 125 21.80 -19.56 -8.70
N GLU A 126 22.97 -19.43 -8.09
CA GLU A 126 23.93 -20.52 -7.98
C GLU A 126 23.50 -21.58 -6.95
N PRO A 127 23.82 -22.86 -7.14
CA PRO A 127 23.63 -23.85 -6.09
C PRO A 127 24.61 -23.63 -4.94
N VAL A 128 24.13 -23.80 -3.70
CA VAL A 128 25.02 -23.81 -2.53
C VAL A 128 25.67 -25.18 -2.42
N GLU A 129 27.00 -25.26 -2.67
CA GLU A 129 27.72 -26.51 -2.55
C GLU A 129 27.83 -26.97 -1.08
N PRO A 130 27.60 -28.26 -0.79
CA PRO A 130 27.66 -28.79 0.58
C PRO A 130 29.01 -28.55 1.28
N THR A 131 30.11 -28.40 0.51
CA THR A 131 31.46 -28.15 1.00
C THR A 131 31.68 -26.71 1.45
N GLU A 132 30.84 -25.76 1.05
CA GLU A 132 30.93 -24.36 1.44
C GLU A 132 30.14 -24.07 2.72
N LEU A 133 29.37 -25.04 3.22
CA LEU A 133 28.66 -24.93 4.47
C LEU A 133 29.66 -24.85 5.63
N THR A 134 29.77 -23.66 6.24
CA THR A 134 30.47 -23.49 7.50
C THR A 134 29.87 -24.41 8.58
N ALA A 135 30.62 -24.78 9.61
CA ALA A 135 30.10 -25.62 10.71
C ALA A 135 28.76 -25.12 11.29
N SER A 136 28.47 -23.83 11.19
CA SER A 136 27.22 -23.17 11.59
C SER A 136 26.07 -23.36 10.56
N ALA A 137 26.38 -23.68 9.30
CA ALA A 137 25.36 -23.87 8.24
C ALA A 137 24.91 -25.34 8.13
N THR A 138 25.72 -26.29 8.65
CA THR A 138 25.31 -27.70 8.75
C THR A 138 24.15 -27.95 9.70
N ASP A 139 23.85 -26.98 10.60
CA ASP A 139 22.67 -27.02 11.49
C ASP A 139 21.34 -27.00 10.72
N PHE A 140 21.35 -26.70 9.42
CA PHE A 140 20.15 -26.57 8.56
C PHE A 140 20.10 -27.57 7.39
N ASP A 141 20.78 -28.71 7.50
CA ASP A 141 20.60 -29.82 6.57
C ASP A 141 20.09 -31.08 7.34
N PRO A 142 18.81 -31.43 7.28
CA PRO A 142 17.75 -30.81 6.46
C PRO A 142 17.31 -29.42 6.94
N LEU A 143 16.80 -28.58 6.03
CA LEU A 143 16.19 -27.30 6.40
C LEU A 143 15.13 -27.49 7.47
N PRO A 144 15.03 -26.59 8.47
CA PRO A 144 14.04 -26.71 9.55
C PRO A 144 12.61 -26.66 8.99
N GLU A 145 11.69 -27.28 9.72
CA GLU A 145 10.27 -27.01 9.51
C GLU A 145 9.99 -25.54 9.87
N PRO A 146 9.16 -24.85 9.07
CA PRO A 146 8.79 -23.47 9.37
C PRO A 146 8.17 -23.35 10.75
N PRO A 147 8.52 -22.34 11.57
CA PRO A 147 7.95 -22.14 12.88
C PRO A 147 6.42 -22.06 12.82
N ALA A 148 5.75 -22.74 13.74
CA ALA A 148 4.29 -22.66 13.87
C ALA A 148 3.83 -21.46 14.72
N ASP A 149 4.77 -20.65 15.25
CA ASP A 149 4.49 -19.54 16.14
C ASP A 149 3.82 -18.38 15.38
N GLY A 150 2.55 -18.16 15.65
CA GLY A 150 1.78 -17.05 15.10
C GLY A 150 2.22 -15.68 15.65
N ASP A 151 2.91 -15.64 16.79
CA ASP A 151 3.39 -14.43 17.43
C ASP A 151 4.80 -14.05 16.98
N ALA A 152 5.47 -14.87 16.15
CA ALA A 152 6.73 -14.50 15.53
C ALA A 152 6.53 -13.35 14.53
N LEU A 153 7.55 -12.47 14.46
CA LEU A 153 7.60 -11.36 13.50
C LEU A 153 7.66 -11.92 12.07
N ALA A 154 6.77 -11.45 11.20
CA ALA A 154 6.70 -11.88 9.80
C ALA A 154 7.20 -10.81 8.83
N LEU A 155 6.74 -9.56 9.01
CA LEU A 155 7.07 -8.43 8.14
C LEU A 155 7.37 -7.18 8.97
N VAL A 156 8.32 -6.38 8.49
CA VAL A 156 8.52 -5.00 8.93
C VAL A 156 8.27 -4.09 7.73
N ILE A 157 7.17 -3.34 7.75
CA ILE A 157 6.79 -2.44 6.66
C ILE A 157 7.10 -1.01 7.06
N TYR A 158 7.97 -0.34 6.30
CA TYR A 158 8.30 1.06 6.58
C TYR A 158 7.26 2.01 6.00
N THR A 159 6.77 2.90 6.86
CA THR A 159 5.81 3.95 6.50
C THR A 159 6.43 5.33 6.71
N SER A 160 5.99 6.31 5.92
CA SER A 160 6.40 7.71 6.12
C SER A 160 5.79 8.24 7.43
N GLY A 161 6.59 8.30 8.48
CA GLY A 161 6.17 8.82 9.76
C GLY A 161 5.80 10.31 9.73
N THR A 162 4.95 10.73 10.66
CA THR A 162 4.61 12.15 10.86
C THR A 162 5.79 13.01 11.34
N THR A 163 6.83 12.39 11.87
CA THR A 163 8.06 13.01 12.41
C THR A 163 9.16 13.19 11.36
N GLY A 164 8.92 12.85 10.10
CA GLY A 164 9.88 13.00 9.00
C GLY A 164 10.79 11.80 8.76
N ARG A 165 10.97 10.88 9.71
CA ARG A 165 11.70 9.63 9.50
C ARG A 165 10.75 8.44 9.36
N PRO A 166 11.00 7.52 8.41
CA PRO A 166 10.20 6.31 8.28
C PRO A 166 10.23 5.45 9.55
N LYS A 167 9.12 4.76 9.82
CA LYS A 167 8.94 3.84 10.95
C LYS A 167 8.62 2.46 10.45
N GLY A 168 9.23 1.44 11.04
CA GLY A 168 8.93 0.05 10.77
C GLY A 168 7.66 -0.40 11.52
N VAL A 169 6.63 -0.80 10.79
CA VAL A 169 5.42 -1.43 11.34
C VAL A 169 5.67 -2.92 11.49
N GLU A 170 5.59 -3.44 12.71
CA GLU A 170 5.78 -4.86 13.02
C GLU A 170 4.50 -5.64 12.80
N LEU A 171 4.51 -6.54 11.82
CA LEU A 171 3.41 -7.44 11.51
C LEU A 171 3.81 -8.88 11.83
N LEU A 172 3.04 -9.52 12.72
CA LEU A 172 3.25 -10.90 13.14
C LEU A 172 2.60 -11.86 12.14
N HIS A 173 3.01 -13.13 12.13
CA HIS A 173 2.40 -14.15 11.28
C HIS A 173 0.88 -14.21 11.46
N ARG A 174 0.37 -14.12 12.70
CA ARG A 174 -1.09 -14.10 12.95
C ARG A 174 -1.81 -12.91 12.30
N ASN A 175 -1.14 -11.74 12.17
CA ASN A 175 -1.75 -10.59 11.51
C ASN A 175 -1.92 -10.85 10.01
N ILE A 176 -0.87 -11.40 9.37
CA ILE A 176 -0.90 -11.77 7.95
C ILE A 176 -1.91 -12.89 7.69
N ASP A 177 -1.94 -13.90 8.55
CA ASP A 177 -2.92 -15.00 8.49
C ASP A 177 -4.37 -14.47 8.53
N ALA A 178 -4.69 -13.63 9.53
CA ALA A 178 -6.01 -13.04 9.67
C ALA A 178 -6.39 -12.16 8.47
N MET A 179 -5.44 -11.35 7.97
CA MET A 179 -5.70 -10.49 6.82
C MET A 179 -5.93 -11.29 5.54
N THR A 180 -5.11 -12.29 5.26
CA THR A 180 -5.31 -13.12 4.05
C THR A 180 -6.62 -13.90 4.10
N GLU A 181 -7.05 -14.34 5.28
CA GLU A 181 -8.36 -14.99 5.48
C GLU A 181 -9.51 -14.02 5.21
N ALA A 182 -9.45 -12.82 5.80
CA ALA A 182 -10.43 -11.76 5.56
C ALA A 182 -10.50 -11.36 4.06
N MET A 183 -9.35 -11.31 3.36
CA MET A 183 -9.31 -11.02 1.93
C MET A 183 -9.94 -12.14 1.10
N ILE A 184 -9.66 -13.41 1.42
CA ILE A 184 -10.26 -14.56 0.72
C ILE A 184 -11.78 -14.50 0.84
N GLU A 185 -12.30 -14.25 2.03
CA GLU A 185 -13.74 -14.13 2.27
C GLU A 185 -14.35 -12.94 1.53
N THR A 186 -13.76 -11.73 1.70
CA THR A 186 -14.26 -10.49 1.12
C THR A 186 -14.27 -10.51 -0.41
N MET A 187 -13.20 -11.01 -1.02
CA MET A 187 -13.01 -11.07 -2.47
C MET A 187 -13.51 -12.38 -3.07
N ARG A 188 -13.99 -13.32 -2.22
CA ARG A 188 -14.44 -14.67 -2.62
C ARG A 188 -13.41 -15.37 -3.50
N LEU A 189 -12.17 -15.40 -3.02
CA LEU A 189 -11.10 -16.03 -3.76
C LEU A 189 -11.19 -17.55 -3.70
N THR A 190 -10.89 -18.17 -4.82
CA THR A 190 -10.93 -19.62 -5.05
C THR A 190 -9.64 -20.08 -5.75
N PRO A 191 -9.40 -21.38 -5.88
CA PRO A 191 -8.27 -21.90 -6.66
C PRO A 191 -8.26 -21.48 -8.14
N ALA A 192 -9.41 -21.03 -8.69
CA ALA A 192 -9.50 -20.53 -10.06
C ALA A 192 -9.04 -19.07 -10.20
N ASP A 193 -8.75 -18.38 -9.09
CA ASP A 193 -8.41 -16.97 -9.14
C ASP A 193 -6.94 -16.74 -9.49
N HIS A 194 -6.74 -15.74 -10.33
CA HIS A 194 -5.45 -15.30 -10.82
C HIS A 194 -5.30 -13.80 -10.61
N SER A 195 -4.36 -13.40 -9.79
CA SER A 195 -4.03 -11.99 -9.55
C SER A 195 -3.03 -11.45 -10.56
N LEU A 196 -3.23 -10.23 -11.05
CA LEU A 196 -2.20 -9.46 -11.74
C LEU A 196 -1.61 -8.43 -10.77
N LEU A 197 -0.41 -8.68 -10.28
CA LEU A 197 0.31 -7.75 -9.41
C LEU A 197 0.92 -6.63 -10.24
N ILE A 198 0.46 -5.40 -10.04
CA ILE A 198 1.00 -4.18 -10.66
C ILE A 198 1.47 -3.16 -9.62
N LEU A 199 1.03 -3.31 -8.36
CA LEU A 199 1.50 -2.48 -7.25
C LEU A 199 2.85 -2.97 -6.74
N PRO A 200 3.70 -2.07 -6.22
CA PRO A 200 5.01 -2.47 -5.73
C PRO A 200 4.94 -3.45 -4.54
N LEU A 201 5.79 -4.48 -4.56
CA LEU A 201 5.92 -5.46 -3.48
C LEU A 201 6.56 -4.90 -2.19
N PHE A 202 7.08 -3.66 -2.20
CA PHE A 202 7.48 -3.01 -0.95
C PHE A 202 6.31 -2.39 -0.18
N HIS A 203 5.09 -2.45 -0.72
CA HIS A 203 3.85 -2.13 -0.02
C HIS A 203 3.12 -3.40 0.39
N VAL A 204 2.55 -3.37 1.58
CA VAL A 204 1.80 -4.50 2.16
C VAL A 204 0.63 -4.95 1.27
N ASN A 205 0.01 -4.06 0.49
CA ASN A 205 -1.05 -4.43 -0.46
C ASN A 205 -0.53 -5.39 -1.55
N GLY A 206 0.61 -5.08 -2.15
CA GLY A 206 1.22 -5.96 -3.16
C GLY A 206 1.50 -7.36 -2.60
N ILE A 207 2.06 -7.44 -1.39
CA ILE A 207 2.37 -8.71 -0.74
C ILE A 207 1.08 -9.46 -0.36
N VAL A 208 0.21 -8.83 0.43
CA VAL A 208 -0.92 -9.53 1.06
C VAL A 208 -2.07 -9.75 0.10
N VAL A 209 -2.55 -8.68 -0.57
CA VAL A 209 -3.75 -8.76 -1.41
C VAL A 209 -3.45 -9.45 -2.73
N SER A 210 -2.34 -9.06 -3.38
CA SER A 210 -2.07 -9.51 -4.76
C SER A 210 -1.24 -10.80 -4.85
N VAL A 211 -0.56 -11.23 -3.76
CA VAL A 211 0.27 -12.45 -3.77
C VAL A 211 -0.19 -13.47 -2.74
N LEU A 212 -0.15 -13.13 -1.44
CA LEU A 212 -0.41 -14.13 -0.39
C LEU A 212 -1.86 -14.62 -0.37
N SER A 213 -2.84 -13.74 -0.56
CA SER A 213 -4.26 -14.11 -0.53
C SER A 213 -4.64 -15.06 -1.66
N PRO A 214 -4.32 -14.80 -2.95
CA PRO A 214 -4.60 -15.76 -4.01
C PRO A 214 -3.82 -17.06 -3.85
N LEU A 215 -2.54 -17.04 -3.45
CA LEU A 215 -1.80 -18.26 -3.18
C LEU A 215 -2.43 -19.09 -2.06
N ARG A 216 -2.88 -18.46 -0.96
CA ARG A 216 -3.57 -19.15 0.14
C ARG A 216 -4.90 -19.76 -0.30
N ALA A 217 -5.62 -19.10 -1.20
CA ALA A 217 -6.86 -19.61 -1.80
C ALA A 217 -6.65 -20.77 -2.79
N GLY A 218 -5.39 -21.13 -3.10
CA GLY A 218 -5.05 -22.16 -4.07
C GLY A 218 -4.86 -21.63 -5.49
N GLY A 219 -5.06 -20.34 -5.72
CA GLY A 219 -4.87 -19.63 -7.00
C GLY A 219 -3.43 -19.28 -7.32
N GLN A 220 -3.23 -18.30 -8.18
CA GLN A 220 -1.91 -17.90 -8.67
C GLN A 220 -1.78 -16.38 -8.81
N ALA A 221 -0.54 -15.89 -9.03
CA ALA A 221 -0.28 -14.48 -9.32
C ALA A 221 0.73 -14.31 -10.44
N THR A 222 0.46 -13.34 -11.35
CA THR A 222 1.43 -12.84 -12.32
C THR A 222 1.98 -11.50 -11.84
N LEU A 223 3.31 -11.39 -11.78
CA LEU A 223 4.02 -10.22 -11.31
C LEU A 223 4.48 -9.38 -12.49
N VAL A 224 4.02 -8.13 -12.56
CA VAL A 224 4.49 -7.14 -13.53
C VAL A 224 5.60 -6.31 -12.88
N GLY A 225 6.78 -6.35 -13.45
CA GLY A 225 7.98 -5.72 -12.86
C GLY A 225 7.81 -4.22 -12.64
N ARG A 226 7.30 -3.51 -13.65
CA ARG A 226 6.98 -2.08 -13.56
C ARG A 226 5.68 -1.77 -14.28
N PHE A 227 4.76 -1.11 -13.60
CA PHE A 227 3.52 -0.64 -14.22
C PHE A 227 3.81 0.43 -15.29
N SER A 228 3.13 0.30 -16.44
CA SER A 228 2.96 1.37 -17.40
C SER A 228 1.56 1.30 -17.98
N ALA A 229 0.87 2.43 -18.14
CA ALA A 229 -0.49 2.44 -18.66
C ALA A 229 -0.57 1.84 -20.08
N LYS A 230 0.44 2.12 -20.93
CA LYS A 230 0.50 1.58 -22.30
C LYS A 230 0.70 0.06 -22.35
N GLY A 231 1.45 -0.51 -21.41
CA GLY A 231 1.75 -1.95 -21.36
C GLY A 231 0.76 -2.78 -20.56
N PHE A 232 -0.06 -2.13 -19.74
CA PHE A 232 -0.94 -2.79 -18.77
C PHE A 232 -1.92 -3.77 -19.43
N PHE A 233 -2.67 -3.31 -20.42
CA PHE A 233 -3.67 -4.16 -21.06
C PHE A 233 -3.06 -5.32 -21.85
N GLY A 234 -1.88 -5.12 -22.44
CA GLY A 234 -1.15 -6.24 -23.07
C GLY A 234 -0.70 -7.30 -22.04
N ALA A 235 -0.31 -6.90 -20.84
CA ALA A 235 -0.01 -7.84 -19.76
C ALA A 235 -1.28 -8.54 -19.25
N LEU A 236 -2.39 -7.81 -19.12
CA LEU A 236 -3.69 -8.33 -18.71
C LEU A 236 -4.21 -9.38 -19.72
N GLU A 237 -4.18 -9.09 -21.02
CA GLU A 237 -4.64 -10.02 -22.06
C GLU A 237 -3.80 -11.30 -22.13
N ARG A 238 -2.49 -11.20 -21.93
CA ARG A 238 -1.61 -12.37 -21.87
C ARG A 238 -1.84 -13.21 -20.62
N ALA A 239 -1.93 -12.58 -19.45
CA ALA A 239 -2.08 -13.29 -18.19
C ALA A 239 -3.50 -13.76 -17.93
N ARG A 240 -4.53 -13.08 -18.50
CA ARG A 240 -5.96 -13.33 -18.24
C ARG A 240 -6.30 -13.44 -16.77
N PRO A 241 -5.93 -12.42 -15.94
CA PRO A 241 -6.18 -12.44 -14.52
C PRO A 241 -7.68 -12.32 -14.21
N THR A 242 -8.09 -12.80 -13.04
CA THR A 242 -9.46 -12.61 -12.54
C THR A 242 -9.63 -11.34 -11.75
N PHE A 243 -8.53 -10.78 -11.24
CA PHE A 243 -8.52 -9.48 -10.56
C PHE A 243 -7.14 -8.83 -10.54
N PHE A 244 -7.11 -7.53 -10.23
CA PHE A 244 -5.90 -6.79 -9.90
C PHE A 244 -6.22 -5.71 -8.85
N SER A 245 -5.18 -5.20 -8.19
CA SER A 245 -5.28 -4.06 -7.25
C SER A 245 -4.51 -2.88 -7.80
N GLY A 246 -5.11 -1.69 -7.73
CA GLY A 246 -4.51 -0.44 -8.17
C GLY A 246 -4.77 0.70 -7.18
N VAL A 247 -4.24 1.88 -7.53
CA VAL A 247 -4.50 3.14 -6.83
C VAL A 247 -5.20 4.11 -7.77
N PRO A 248 -5.89 5.16 -7.28
CA PRO A 248 -6.64 6.09 -8.13
C PRO A 248 -5.85 6.64 -9.31
N ALA A 249 -4.56 6.95 -9.13
CA ALA A 249 -3.69 7.45 -10.20
C ALA A 249 -3.53 6.44 -11.36
N ILE A 250 -3.47 5.14 -11.05
CA ILE A 250 -3.43 4.10 -12.09
C ILE A 250 -4.71 4.11 -12.90
N TYR A 251 -5.87 4.13 -12.24
CA TYR A 251 -7.17 4.15 -12.93
C TYR A 251 -7.38 5.43 -13.74
N ALA A 252 -6.89 6.59 -13.27
CA ALA A 252 -6.89 7.82 -14.04
C ALA A 252 -6.05 7.68 -15.32
N MET A 253 -4.80 7.18 -15.20
CA MET A 253 -3.95 6.93 -16.38
C MET A 253 -4.56 5.94 -17.38
N LEU A 254 -5.28 4.93 -16.90
CA LEU A 254 -5.98 3.98 -17.79
C LEU A 254 -7.19 4.64 -18.45
N ALA A 255 -7.95 5.47 -17.72
CA ALA A 255 -9.10 6.20 -18.24
C ALA A 255 -8.69 7.25 -19.29
N ASP A 256 -7.47 7.80 -19.21
CA ASP A 256 -6.93 8.80 -20.15
C ASP A 256 -6.30 8.17 -21.41
N LEU A 257 -6.24 6.84 -21.52
CA LEU A 257 -5.75 6.19 -22.75
C LEU A 257 -6.62 6.56 -23.97
N PRO A 258 -6.06 6.58 -25.21
CA PRO A 258 -6.83 6.85 -26.42
C PRO A 258 -8.10 5.99 -26.54
N PRO A 259 -9.22 6.54 -27.08
CA PRO A 259 -10.49 5.81 -27.18
C PRO A 259 -10.43 4.51 -27.99
N GLU A 260 -9.44 4.38 -28.87
CA GLU A 260 -9.19 3.18 -29.70
C GLU A 260 -8.66 2.00 -28.88
N VAL A 261 -8.12 2.26 -27.68
CA VAL A 261 -7.65 1.20 -26.76
C VAL A 261 -8.88 0.51 -26.19
N ARG A 262 -9.19 -0.67 -26.73
CA ARG A 262 -10.31 -1.53 -26.34
C ARG A 262 -9.82 -2.93 -25.98
N PRO A 263 -9.31 -3.13 -24.75
CA PRO A 263 -8.74 -4.40 -24.33
C PRO A 263 -9.83 -5.45 -24.10
N ASP A 264 -9.46 -6.73 -24.22
CA ASP A 264 -10.27 -7.83 -23.71
C ASP A 264 -10.09 -7.95 -22.19
N THR A 265 -11.07 -7.45 -21.44
CA THR A 265 -11.14 -7.52 -19.98
C THR A 265 -12.06 -8.63 -19.47
N SER A 266 -12.54 -9.50 -20.33
CA SER A 266 -13.55 -10.54 -20.04
C SER A 266 -13.12 -11.54 -18.95
N SER A 267 -11.81 -11.67 -18.69
CA SER A 267 -11.30 -12.50 -17.60
C SER A 267 -11.47 -11.87 -16.23
N LEU A 268 -11.59 -10.53 -16.13
CA LEU A 268 -11.69 -9.83 -14.87
C LEU A 268 -13.07 -9.99 -14.23
N ARG A 269 -13.08 -10.44 -12.99
CA ARG A 269 -14.25 -10.43 -12.10
C ARG A 269 -14.45 -9.06 -11.47
N PHE A 270 -13.35 -8.43 -11.04
CA PHE A 270 -13.31 -7.11 -10.42
C PHE A 270 -11.88 -6.55 -10.42
N ALA A 271 -11.76 -5.26 -10.06
CA ALA A 271 -10.52 -4.62 -9.68
C ALA A 271 -10.68 -3.94 -8.31
N VAL A 272 -9.58 -3.80 -7.56
CA VAL A 272 -9.57 -3.18 -6.22
C VAL A 272 -8.88 -1.83 -6.30
N CYS A 273 -9.47 -0.81 -5.69
CA CYS A 273 -8.86 0.51 -5.52
C CYS A 273 -8.69 0.83 -4.05
N GLY A 274 -7.49 1.27 -3.67
CA GLY A 274 -7.19 1.68 -2.29
C GLY A 274 -6.05 2.69 -2.21
N ALA A 275 -5.58 2.91 -0.98
CA ALA A 275 -4.45 3.77 -0.62
C ALA A 275 -4.65 5.29 -0.79
N ALA A 276 -5.64 5.74 -1.53
CA ALA A 276 -6.03 7.14 -1.66
C ALA A 276 -7.53 7.24 -2.01
N PRO A 277 -8.17 8.40 -1.78
CA PRO A 277 -9.57 8.60 -2.16
C PRO A 277 -9.79 8.46 -3.66
N MET A 278 -10.82 7.72 -4.04
CA MET A 278 -11.20 7.51 -5.45
C MET A 278 -12.33 8.47 -5.81
N PRO A 279 -12.17 9.35 -6.82
CA PRO A 279 -13.25 10.19 -7.29
C PRO A 279 -14.43 9.34 -7.82
N PRO A 280 -15.68 9.56 -7.37
CA PRO A 280 -16.83 8.78 -7.83
C PRO A 280 -17.02 8.77 -9.36
N GLY A 281 -16.76 9.90 -10.02
CA GLY A 281 -16.82 10.02 -11.48
C GLY A 281 -15.78 9.14 -12.19
N LEU A 282 -14.60 8.93 -11.58
CA LEU A 282 -13.57 8.07 -12.16
C LEU A 282 -13.94 6.59 -12.06
N ILE A 283 -14.62 6.17 -10.97
CA ILE A 283 -15.16 4.80 -10.86
C ILE A 283 -16.10 4.52 -12.03
N ALA A 284 -17.11 5.40 -12.23
CA ALA A 284 -18.08 5.25 -13.29
C ALA A 284 -17.43 5.23 -14.69
N ALA A 285 -16.46 6.13 -14.95
CA ALA A 285 -15.75 6.21 -16.22
C ALA A 285 -14.97 4.93 -16.53
N VAL A 286 -14.24 4.37 -15.54
CA VAL A 286 -13.46 3.14 -15.69
C VAL A 286 -14.37 1.94 -15.91
N GLU A 287 -15.44 1.78 -15.12
CA GLU A 287 -16.40 0.68 -15.26
C GLU A 287 -17.13 0.72 -16.60
N GLN A 288 -17.58 1.90 -17.03
CA GLN A 288 -18.26 2.06 -18.32
C GLN A 288 -17.32 1.78 -19.50
N ARG A 289 -16.06 2.24 -19.40
CA ARG A 289 -15.10 2.10 -20.50
C ARG A 289 -14.58 0.68 -20.65
N PHE A 290 -14.26 0.00 -19.55
CA PHE A 290 -13.57 -1.27 -19.57
C PHE A 290 -14.39 -2.48 -19.12
N GLY A 291 -15.61 -2.28 -18.61
CA GLY A 291 -16.58 -3.35 -18.36
C GLY A 291 -16.32 -4.21 -17.11
N PHE A 292 -15.33 -3.90 -16.27
CA PHE A 292 -15.09 -4.61 -15.01
C PHE A 292 -15.52 -3.79 -13.80
N ARG A 293 -15.89 -4.47 -12.71
CA ARG A 293 -16.27 -3.82 -11.45
C ARG A 293 -15.06 -3.25 -10.74
N LEU A 294 -15.20 -2.04 -10.16
CA LEU A 294 -14.20 -1.43 -9.31
C LEU A 294 -14.68 -1.38 -7.86
N VAL A 295 -13.92 -2.00 -6.96
CA VAL A 295 -14.21 -2.11 -5.53
C VAL A 295 -13.25 -1.22 -4.75
N GLU A 296 -13.78 -0.20 -4.10
CA GLU A 296 -12.99 0.70 -3.26
C GLU A 296 -12.88 0.16 -1.84
N GLY A 297 -11.67 0.24 -1.26
CA GLY A 297 -11.38 -0.13 0.12
C GLY A 297 -10.41 0.83 0.80
N TYR A 298 -10.36 0.74 2.13
CA TYR A 298 -9.47 1.53 2.96
C TYR A 298 -8.65 0.64 3.88
N GLY A 299 -7.43 1.07 4.14
CA GLY A 299 -6.56 0.46 5.12
C GLY A 299 -5.21 1.15 5.21
N LEU A 300 -4.40 0.65 6.12
CA LEU A 300 -3.08 1.16 6.43
C LEU A 300 -2.17 0.00 6.87
N SER A 301 -0.86 0.21 6.81
CA SER A 301 0.11 -0.83 7.18
C SER A 301 -0.07 -1.29 8.63
N GLU A 302 -0.45 -0.37 9.51
CA GLU A 302 -0.70 -0.62 10.94
C GLU A 302 -1.91 -1.54 11.21
N ALA A 303 -2.79 -1.72 10.21
CA ALA A 303 -3.89 -2.70 10.21
C ALA A 303 -3.63 -3.86 9.23
N THR A 304 -2.39 -4.14 8.89
CA THR A 304 -1.94 -5.21 7.98
C THR A 304 -2.54 -5.10 6.57
N CYS A 305 -2.83 -3.93 6.04
CA CYS A 305 -3.27 -3.63 4.69
C CYS A 305 -4.67 -3.04 4.58
N ALA A 306 -5.73 -3.82 4.86
CA ALA A 306 -7.11 -3.41 4.60
C ALA A 306 -7.96 -3.48 5.87
N SER A 307 -8.93 -2.57 6.01
CA SER A 307 -9.86 -2.56 7.15
C SER A 307 -11.30 -2.44 6.72
N THR A 308 -11.57 -1.81 5.59
CA THR A 308 -12.90 -1.79 4.99
C THR A 308 -12.83 -2.04 3.49
N SER A 309 -13.93 -2.51 2.92
CA SER A 309 -14.12 -2.68 1.48
C SER A 309 -15.58 -2.50 1.10
N ASN A 310 -15.86 -1.85 -0.02
CA ASN A 310 -17.17 -1.96 -0.63
C ASN A 310 -17.44 -3.43 -1.00
N PRO A 311 -18.68 -3.92 -0.85
CA PRO A 311 -19.01 -5.32 -1.12
C PRO A 311 -18.78 -5.68 -2.60
N LEU A 312 -18.23 -6.87 -2.83
CA LEU A 312 -18.14 -7.42 -4.19
C LEU A 312 -19.53 -7.73 -4.75
N ASP A 313 -20.40 -8.32 -3.90
CA ASP A 313 -21.79 -8.56 -4.18
C ASP A 313 -22.67 -7.81 -3.18
N GLY A 314 -23.36 -6.78 -3.63
CA GLY A 314 -24.17 -5.91 -2.82
C GLY A 314 -24.05 -4.45 -3.23
N PRO A 315 -24.68 -3.55 -2.47
CA PRO A 315 -24.60 -2.12 -2.74
C PRO A 315 -23.16 -1.61 -2.60
N ARG A 316 -22.61 -1.05 -3.67
CA ARG A 316 -21.36 -0.27 -3.65
C ARG A 316 -21.73 1.19 -3.59
N LYS A 317 -21.24 1.90 -2.59
CA LYS A 317 -21.54 3.32 -2.39
C LYS A 317 -20.32 4.18 -2.76
N PRO A 318 -20.27 4.76 -3.97
CA PRO A 318 -19.19 5.68 -4.36
C PRO A 318 -19.06 6.83 -3.34
N GLY A 319 -17.82 7.18 -2.99
CA GLY A 319 -17.53 8.17 -1.94
C GLY A 319 -17.45 7.57 -0.54
N THR A 320 -17.70 6.27 -0.39
CA THR A 320 -17.41 5.52 0.83
C THR A 320 -16.27 4.52 0.58
N VAL A 321 -15.60 4.12 1.64
CA VAL A 321 -14.59 3.06 1.57
C VAL A 321 -15.12 1.69 2.06
N GLY A 322 -16.44 1.56 2.13
CA GLY A 322 -17.14 0.30 2.38
C GLY A 322 -17.34 -0.07 3.84
N LEU A 323 -17.61 -1.34 4.06
CA LEU A 323 -17.91 -1.97 5.34
C LEU A 323 -16.65 -2.59 5.96
N PRO A 324 -16.61 -2.76 7.30
CA PRO A 324 -15.51 -3.47 7.97
C PRO A 324 -15.28 -4.86 7.41
N LEU A 325 -14.01 -5.25 7.28
CA LEU A 325 -13.64 -6.59 6.85
C LEU A 325 -13.95 -7.62 7.94
N PRO A 326 -14.15 -8.91 7.57
CA PRO A 326 -14.34 -9.99 8.51
C PRO A 326 -13.25 -10.03 9.61
N GLY A 327 -13.67 -10.21 10.87
CA GLY A 327 -12.78 -10.23 12.02
C GLY A 327 -12.28 -8.86 12.49
N GLN A 328 -12.63 -7.77 11.83
CA GLN A 328 -12.29 -6.42 12.24
C GLN A 328 -13.51 -5.64 12.73
N THR A 329 -13.27 -4.73 13.68
CA THR A 329 -14.24 -3.72 14.09
C THR A 329 -13.67 -2.35 13.76
N VAL A 330 -14.41 -1.60 12.95
CA VAL A 330 -14.10 -0.21 12.63
C VAL A 330 -15.13 0.67 13.32
N SER A 331 -14.68 1.65 14.07
CA SER A 331 -15.53 2.58 14.83
C SER A 331 -15.02 4.00 14.65
N VAL A 332 -15.88 4.97 14.95
CA VAL A 332 -15.54 6.38 14.98
C VAL A 332 -15.62 6.86 16.42
N VAL A 333 -14.62 7.60 16.89
CA VAL A 333 -14.56 8.11 18.27
C VAL A 333 -14.38 9.61 18.32
N ASP A 334 -14.98 10.24 19.35
CA ASP A 334 -14.79 11.65 19.64
C ASP A 334 -13.41 11.92 20.30
N GLU A 335 -13.08 13.17 20.55
CA GLU A 335 -11.83 13.58 21.21
C GLU A 335 -11.66 12.99 22.62
N ARG A 336 -12.73 12.54 23.26
CA ARG A 336 -12.72 11.86 24.56
C ARG A 336 -12.63 10.34 24.45
N GLY A 337 -12.50 9.80 23.21
CA GLY A 337 -12.44 8.37 22.94
C GLY A 337 -13.77 7.63 23.03
N ARG A 338 -14.91 8.34 23.09
CA ARG A 338 -16.25 7.75 23.12
C ARG A 338 -16.73 7.49 21.71
N THR A 339 -17.35 6.34 21.47
CA THR A 339 -17.89 6.00 20.16
C THR A 339 -18.99 6.98 19.74
N VAL A 340 -18.87 7.49 18.51
CA VAL A 340 -19.86 8.34 17.84
C VAL A 340 -20.86 7.43 17.12
N THR A 341 -22.13 7.53 17.46
CA THR A 341 -23.19 6.63 16.94
C THR A 341 -24.26 7.35 16.11
N ASP A 342 -24.21 8.68 16.04
CA ASP A 342 -25.19 9.54 15.37
C ASP A 342 -24.78 9.99 13.95
N GLY A 343 -23.77 9.31 13.36
CA GLY A 343 -23.22 9.68 12.06
C GLY A 343 -22.29 10.91 12.10
N GLY A 344 -21.93 11.37 13.30
CA GLY A 344 -20.97 12.46 13.50
C GLY A 344 -19.57 12.09 13.05
N ILE A 345 -18.72 13.13 12.85
CA ILE A 345 -17.31 12.97 12.45
C ILE A 345 -16.46 12.76 13.70
N GLY A 346 -15.51 11.85 13.61
CA GLY A 346 -14.49 11.60 14.63
C GLY A 346 -13.30 10.82 14.10
N GLU A 347 -12.38 10.44 14.99
CA GLU A 347 -11.23 9.61 14.60
C GLU A 347 -11.67 8.17 14.32
N VAL A 348 -11.24 7.63 13.18
CA VAL A 348 -11.43 6.21 12.84
C VAL A 348 -10.51 5.35 13.70
N VAL A 349 -11.09 4.40 14.42
CA VAL A 349 -10.33 3.41 15.22
C VAL A 349 -10.64 1.99 14.78
N ILE A 350 -9.63 1.14 14.82
CA ILE A 350 -9.71 -0.24 14.33
C ILE A 350 -9.31 -1.21 15.45
N SER A 351 -10.06 -2.31 15.56
CA SER A 351 -9.74 -3.43 16.44
C SER A 351 -9.84 -4.73 15.66
N GLY A 352 -9.06 -5.71 16.05
CA GLY A 352 -9.09 -7.05 15.45
C GLY A 352 -7.69 -7.66 15.30
N PRO A 353 -7.64 -8.90 14.83
CA PRO A 353 -6.39 -9.68 14.75
C PRO A 353 -5.41 -9.13 13.70
N THR A 354 -5.84 -8.23 12.83
CA THR A 354 -5.02 -7.62 11.79
C THR A 354 -4.25 -6.39 12.27
N VAL A 355 -4.52 -5.90 13.49
CA VAL A 355 -3.81 -4.74 14.06
C VAL A 355 -2.37 -5.12 14.37
N MET A 356 -1.42 -4.27 13.98
CA MET A 356 0.02 -4.46 14.15
C MET A 356 0.41 -4.77 15.60
N HIS A 357 1.58 -5.37 15.77
CA HIS A 357 2.19 -5.54 17.08
C HIS A 357 2.65 -4.18 17.66
N GLY A 358 3.25 -3.35 16.83
CA GLY A 358 3.73 -2.03 17.20
C GLY A 358 4.62 -1.42 16.13
N TYR A 359 5.30 -0.32 16.50
CA TYR A 359 6.38 0.26 15.71
C TYR A 359 7.73 -0.23 16.25
N LEU A 360 8.55 -0.79 15.37
CA LEU A 360 9.86 -1.35 15.69
C LEU A 360 10.72 -0.37 16.48
N GLY A 361 11.08 -0.76 17.72
CA GLY A 361 11.91 0.07 18.59
C GLY A 361 11.31 1.42 19.01
N ARG A 362 9.98 1.60 18.88
CA ARG A 362 9.27 2.87 19.16
C ARG A 362 8.11 2.66 20.17
N PRO A 363 8.39 2.31 21.44
CA PRO A 363 7.34 1.97 22.40
C PRO A 363 6.39 3.13 22.71
N GLU A 364 6.88 4.37 22.76
CA GLU A 364 6.03 5.53 23.03
C GLU A 364 5.06 5.83 21.86
N GLU A 365 5.54 5.68 20.62
CA GLU A 365 4.70 5.88 19.44
C GLU A 365 3.70 4.75 19.27
N THR A 366 4.11 3.53 19.61
CA THR A 366 3.22 2.37 19.70
C THR A 366 2.09 2.61 20.70
N ALA A 367 2.42 3.05 21.92
CA ALA A 367 1.44 3.35 22.96
C ALA A 367 0.47 4.48 22.55
N LYS A 368 0.93 5.46 21.76
CA LYS A 368 0.07 6.53 21.21
C LYS A 368 -0.87 5.99 20.11
N ALA A 369 -0.40 5.07 19.27
CA ALA A 369 -1.21 4.49 18.20
C ALA A 369 -2.19 3.42 18.72
N LEU A 370 -1.78 2.62 19.71
CA LEU A 370 -2.56 1.48 20.24
C LEU A 370 -3.17 1.83 21.60
N ARG A 371 -4.08 2.82 21.64
CA ARG A 371 -4.72 3.27 22.88
C ARG A 371 -6.02 2.51 23.16
N GLY A 372 -6.25 2.10 24.38
CA GLY A 372 -7.49 1.45 24.80
C GLY A 372 -7.77 0.14 24.05
N GLY A 373 -6.74 -0.58 23.60
CA GLY A 373 -6.86 -1.83 22.83
C GLY A 373 -7.32 -1.63 21.38
N ARG A 374 -7.25 -0.40 20.86
CA ARG A 374 -7.65 -0.03 19.50
C ARG A 374 -6.54 0.71 18.79
N LEU A 375 -6.39 0.48 17.51
CA LEU A 375 -5.53 1.27 16.64
C LEU A 375 -6.23 2.61 16.33
N HIS A 376 -5.61 3.69 16.73
CA HIS A 376 -5.97 5.06 16.36
C HIS A 376 -5.28 5.41 15.06
N THR A 377 -6.07 5.55 13.99
CA THR A 377 -5.54 5.67 12.63
C THR A 377 -5.00 7.06 12.30
N GLY A 378 -5.47 8.07 13.03
CA GLY A 378 -5.26 9.47 12.70
C GLY A 378 -6.04 9.93 11.47
N ASP A 379 -6.94 9.11 10.95
CA ASP A 379 -7.87 9.47 9.88
C ASP A 379 -9.22 9.85 10.51
N LEU A 380 -9.86 10.89 9.98
CA LEU A 380 -11.20 11.32 10.36
C LEU A 380 -12.22 10.70 9.42
N GLY A 381 -13.34 10.25 9.99
CA GLY A 381 -14.41 9.67 9.22
C GLY A 381 -15.74 9.70 9.96
N ARG A 382 -16.75 9.17 9.30
CA ARG A 382 -18.06 8.89 9.87
C ARG A 382 -18.63 7.62 9.31
N LEU A 383 -19.49 6.96 10.04
CA LEU A 383 -20.28 5.84 9.53
C LEU A 383 -21.62 6.37 9.05
N ASP A 384 -22.06 5.93 7.86
CA ASP A 384 -23.41 6.21 7.40
C ASP A 384 -24.44 5.29 8.08
N GLU A 385 -25.73 5.47 7.78
CA GLU A 385 -26.85 4.70 8.36
C GLU A 385 -26.77 3.18 8.09
N ASP A 386 -26.09 2.77 7.02
CA ASP A 386 -25.87 1.37 6.66
C ASP A 386 -24.50 0.84 7.15
N GLY A 387 -23.73 1.64 7.91
CA GLY A 387 -22.43 1.28 8.48
C GLY A 387 -21.24 1.42 7.53
N TYR A 388 -21.43 2.06 6.36
CA TYR A 388 -20.31 2.33 5.44
C TYR A 388 -19.44 3.46 5.98
N LEU A 389 -18.13 3.26 5.93
CA LEU A 389 -17.16 4.27 6.33
C LEU A 389 -16.99 5.33 5.24
N VAL A 390 -17.20 6.58 5.60
CA VAL A 390 -16.85 7.76 4.79
C VAL A 390 -15.62 8.41 5.41
N LEU A 391 -14.50 8.44 4.67
CA LEU A 391 -13.30 9.16 5.11
C LEU A 391 -13.43 10.64 4.78
N VAL A 392 -13.26 11.46 5.79
CA VAL A 392 -13.39 12.93 5.70
C VAL A 392 -12.02 13.56 5.47
N ASP A 393 -11.04 13.30 6.34
CA ASP A 393 -9.68 13.85 6.24
C ASP A 393 -8.71 13.12 7.19
N ARG A 394 -7.54 13.72 7.44
CA ARG A 394 -6.62 13.34 8.50
C ARG A 394 -6.63 14.34 9.64
N VAL A 395 -6.57 13.86 10.86
CA VAL A 395 -6.47 14.71 12.08
C VAL A 395 -5.38 15.77 11.94
N LYS A 396 -4.20 15.38 11.45
CA LYS A 396 -3.03 16.26 11.27
C LYS A 396 -3.11 17.23 10.09
N ASP A 397 -4.03 16.98 9.16
CA ASP A 397 -4.18 17.79 7.95
C ASP A 397 -5.37 18.77 8.07
N MET A 398 -6.23 18.56 9.06
CA MET A 398 -7.35 19.45 9.37
C MET A 398 -6.84 20.86 9.66
N ILE A 399 -7.50 21.85 9.09
CA ILE A 399 -7.17 23.26 9.21
C ILE A 399 -8.13 23.86 10.24
N ILE A 400 -7.61 24.56 11.24
CA ILE A 400 -8.43 25.23 12.25
C ILE A 400 -8.48 26.71 11.92
N ARG A 401 -9.58 27.14 11.27
CA ARG A 401 -9.80 28.53 10.85
C ARG A 401 -10.78 29.24 11.76
N GLY A 402 -10.30 30.12 12.62
CA GLY A 402 -11.17 30.90 13.52
C GLY A 402 -11.98 30.04 14.50
N GLY A 403 -11.49 28.85 14.84
CA GLY A 403 -12.18 27.87 15.67
C GLY A 403 -13.06 26.87 14.92
N GLU A 404 -13.22 27.03 13.60
CA GLU A 404 -13.94 26.11 12.74
C GLU A 404 -13.01 25.07 12.11
N ASN A 405 -13.44 23.82 12.09
CA ASN A 405 -12.71 22.73 11.44
C ASN A 405 -12.96 22.77 9.92
N VAL A 406 -11.90 22.97 9.15
CA VAL A 406 -11.91 22.92 7.69
C VAL A 406 -11.14 21.68 7.25
N TYR A 407 -11.80 20.86 6.43
CA TYR A 407 -11.25 19.59 5.95
C TYR A 407 -10.69 19.77 4.54
N PRO A 408 -9.35 19.74 4.35
CA PRO A 408 -8.71 19.87 3.05
C PRO A 408 -9.32 18.99 1.97
N LYS A 409 -9.66 17.74 2.29
CA LYS A 409 -10.22 16.79 1.33
C LYS A 409 -11.57 17.22 0.77
N GLU A 410 -12.41 17.88 1.56
CA GLU A 410 -13.68 18.44 1.08
C GLU A 410 -13.44 19.46 -0.02
N ILE A 411 -12.48 20.35 0.21
CA ILE A 411 -12.08 21.39 -0.75
C ILE A 411 -11.43 20.75 -1.98
N GLU A 412 -10.51 19.82 -1.79
CA GLU A 412 -9.85 19.05 -2.87
C GLU A 412 -10.89 18.36 -3.76
N THR A 413 -11.93 17.75 -3.17
CA THR A 413 -12.99 17.08 -3.91
C THR A 413 -13.78 18.05 -4.77
N VAL A 414 -14.10 19.23 -4.24
CA VAL A 414 -14.80 20.29 -5.00
C VAL A 414 -13.90 20.78 -6.15
N LEU A 415 -12.63 21.09 -5.88
CA LEU A 415 -11.69 21.54 -6.91
C LEU A 415 -11.48 20.51 -8.02
N HIS A 416 -11.41 19.23 -7.70
CA HIS A 416 -11.35 18.13 -8.69
C HIS A 416 -12.59 18.04 -9.59
N GLY A 417 -13.73 18.53 -9.12
CA GLY A 417 -14.95 18.62 -9.93
C GLY A 417 -14.89 19.68 -11.03
N HIS A 418 -13.91 20.59 -11.01
CA HIS A 418 -13.73 21.59 -12.04
C HIS A 418 -13.11 20.99 -13.31
N PRO A 419 -13.65 21.25 -14.53
CA PRO A 419 -13.16 20.62 -15.77
C PRO A 419 -11.66 20.81 -16.05
N ALA A 420 -11.12 21.99 -15.74
CA ALA A 420 -9.71 22.32 -15.97
C ALA A 420 -8.76 21.68 -14.94
N VAL A 421 -9.24 21.22 -13.76
CA VAL A 421 -8.40 20.72 -12.70
C VAL A 421 -8.12 19.22 -12.90
N ARG A 422 -6.83 18.90 -13.06
CA ARG A 422 -6.35 17.52 -13.10
C ARG A 422 -6.12 16.97 -11.69
N GLU A 423 -5.46 17.77 -10.84
CA GLU A 423 -5.13 17.41 -9.46
C GLU A 423 -5.28 18.63 -8.56
N ALA A 424 -5.68 18.40 -7.31
CA ALA A 424 -5.76 19.43 -6.28
C ALA A 424 -5.22 18.92 -4.95
N ALA A 425 -4.55 19.77 -4.19
CA ALA A 425 -4.14 19.52 -2.82
C ALA A 425 -4.31 20.80 -2.00
N VAL A 426 -4.83 20.67 -0.78
CA VAL A 426 -5.05 21.80 0.12
C VAL A 426 -4.27 21.60 1.41
N VAL A 427 -3.65 22.67 1.88
CA VAL A 427 -2.92 22.71 3.15
C VAL A 427 -3.28 23.97 3.96
N GLY A 428 -3.12 23.87 5.27
CA GLY A 428 -3.21 25.04 6.15
C GLY A 428 -1.99 25.95 5.97
N ARG A 429 -2.24 27.25 5.81
CA ARG A 429 -1.25 28.30 5.91
C ARG A 429 -1.52 29.08 7.20
N PRO A 430 -0.51 29.33 8.06
CA PRO A 430 -0.70 30.13 9.25
C PRO A 430 -1.25 31.51 8.94
N ASP A 431 -2.21 31.95 9.74
CA ASP A 431 -2.83 33.26 9.67
C ASP A 431 -2.82 33.91 11.08
N PRO A 432 -2.38 35.17 11.22
CA PRO A 432 -2.22 35.81 12.53
C PRO A 432 -3.53 36.07 13.27
N VAL A 433 -4.67 36.06 12.58
CA VAL A 433 -6.00 36.33 13.15
C VAL A 433 -6.83 35.07 13.27
N LEU A 434 -6.81 34.24 12.25
CA LEU A 434 -7.69 33.05 12.14
C LEU A 434 -6.99 31.75 12.57
N GLY A 435 -5.70 31.78 12.94
CA GLY A 435 -4.88 30.61 13.24
C GLY A 435 -4.36 29.98 11.96
N GLU A 436 -5.20 29.37 11.17
CA GLU A 436 -4.87 28.84 9.84
C GLU A 436 -5.94 29.23 8.82
N VAL A 437 -5.51 29.26 7.54
CA VAL A 437 -6.41 29.45 6.38
C VAL A 437 -6.09 28.40 5.30
N PRO A 438 -7.11 27.92 4.55
CA PRO A 438 -6.87 26.97 3.47
C PRO A 438 -6.18 27.62 2.28
N LEU A 439 -5.08 27.00 1.80
CA LEU A 439 -4.36 27.33 0.59
C LEU A 439 -4.43 26.15 -0.36
N ALA A 440 -4.87 26.35 -1.59
CA ALA A 440 -4.98 25.31 -2.59
C ALA A 440 -3.81 25.33 -3.59
N PHE A 441 -3.32 24.15 -3.94
CA PHE A 441 -2.42 23.91 -5.06
C PHE A 441 -3.15 23.05 -6.08
N VAL A 442 -3.14 23.47 -7.36
CA VAL A 442 -3.80 22.73 -8.43
C VAL A 442 -2.84 22.48 -9.58
N ALA A 443 -2.98 21.31 -10.23
CA ALA A 443 -2.37 21.03 -11.52
C ALA A 443 -3.49 20.93 -12.56
N LEU A 444 -3.33 21.65 -13.68
CA LEU A 444 -4.34 21.73 -14.73
C LEU A 444 -4.20 20.56 -15.73
N ARG A 445 -5.28 20.26 -16.48
CA ARG A 445 -5.32 19.13 -17.42
C ARG A 445 -4.46 19.35 -18.65
N ASP A 446 -4.49 20.55 -19.20
CA ASP A 446 -3.70 20.92 -20.39
C ASP A 446 -2.36 21.47 -19.94
N GLY A 447 -1.35 20.60 -19.80
CA GLY A 447 0.01 20.84 -19.25
C GLY A 447 0.82 22.01 -19.85
N THR A 448 0.18 23.12 -20.18
CA THR A 448 0.75 24.36 -20.70
C THR A 448 1.29 25.32 -19.64
N ALA A 449 1.66 24.82 -18.48
CA ALA A 449 2.09 25.63 -17.35
C ALA A 449 3.59 25.96 -17.36
N GLU A 450 4.10 26.51 -18.46
CA GLU A 450 5.27 27.41 -18.47
C GLU A 450 4.90 28.88 -18.74
N LEU A 451 3.59 29.17 -18.87
CA LEU A 451 3.11 30.54 -19.00
C LEU A 451 2.38 30.94 -17.70
N PRO A 452 2.41 32.21 -17.30
CA PRO A 452 1.52 32.65 -16.21
C PRO A 452 0.10 32.34 -16.68
N VAL A 453 -0.57 31.41 -15.92
CA VAL A 453 -1.99 31.13 -16.12
C VAL A 453 -2.70 32.49 -15.99
N GLU A 454 -3.40 32.90 -17.04
CA GLU A 454 -4.08 34.18 -17.02
C GLU A 454 -5.06 34.22 -15.85
N GLY A 455 -5.18 35.34 -15.17
CA GLY A 455 -5.94 35.51 -13.94
C GLY A 455 -7.42 35.02 -14.01
N ASP A 456 -7.96 34.89 -15.21
CA ASP A 456 -9.32 34.49 -15.50
C ASP A 456 -9.58 33.00 -15.13
N GLU A 457 -8.65 32.07 -15.41
CA GLU A 457 -8.84 30.63 -15.14
C GLU A 457 -8.77 30.31 -13.64
N ILE A 458 -7.86 30.98 -12.91
CA ILE A 458 -7.81 30.86 -11.43
C ILE A 458 -9.10 31.46 -10.81
N ALA A 459 -9.60 32.57 -11.36
CA ALA A 459 -10.82 33.19 -10.93
C ALA A 459 -12.04 32.28 -11.17
N GLU A 460 -12.10 31.55 -12.28
CA GLU A 460 -13.15 30.57 -12.58
C GLU A 460 -13.11 29.40 -11.59
N ILE A 461 -11.92 28.84 -11.29
CA ILE A 461 -11.77 27.77 -10.30
C ILE A 461 -12.19 28.26 -8.91
N ALA A 462 -11.80 29.48 -8.54
CA ALA A 462 -12.19 30.08 -7.25
C ALA A 462 -13.71 30.30 -7.16
N ALA A 463 -14.34 30.80 -8.22
CA ALA A 463 -15.78 31.00 -8.31
C ALA A 463 -16.53 29.64 -8.22
N PHE A 464 -16.05 28.63 -8.92
CA PHE A 464 -16.59 27.27 -8.87
C PHE A 464 -16.55 26.69 -7.45
N ALA A 465 -15.45 26.93 -6.72
CA ALA A 465 -15.34 26.52 -5.32
C ALA A 465 -16.29 27.33 -4.41
N ALA A 466 -16.38 28.64 -4.61
CA ALA A 466 -17.23 29.51 -3.80
C ALA A 466 -18.73 29.23 -3.95
N GLU A 467 -19.17 28.73 -5.10
CA GLU A 467 -20.56 28.29 -5.29
C GLU A 467 -20.92 27.02 -4.51
N ARG A 468 -19.92 26.21 -4.12
CA ARG A 468 -20.11 24.85 -3.58
C ARG A 468 -19.62 24.68 -2.16
N LEU A 469 -18.84 25.63 -1.64
CA LEU A 469 -18.26 25.62 -0.31
C LEU A 469 -18.77 26.81 0.53
N ALA A 470 -18.91 26.58 1.83
CA ALA A 470 -19.15 27.68 2.75
C ALA A 470 -17.95 28.66 2.72
N PRO A 471 -18.18 29.98 2.91
CA PRO A 471 -17.14 31.01 2.78
C PRO A 471 -15.87 30.73 3.60
N TYR A 472 -16.01 30.18 4.80
CA TYR A 472 -14.87 29.88 5.66
C TYR A 472 -14.01 28.68 5.16
N LYS A 473 -14.56 27.83 4.29
CA LYS A 473 -13.88 26.70 3.64
C LYS A 473 -13.19 27.08 2.34
N CYS A 474 -13.57 28.21 1.72
CA CYS A 474 -12.97 28.63 0.46
C CYS A 474 -11.46 28.90 0.63
N PRO A 475 -10.61 28.37 -0.27
CA PRO A 475 -9.19 28.71 -0.28
C PRO A 475 -8.98 30.22 -0.38
N VAL A 476 -8.09 30.76 0.44
CA VAL A 476 -7.74 32.19 0.38
C VAL A 476 -6.86 32.50 -0.83
N GLU A 477 -6.23 31.46 -1.39
CA GLU A 477 -5.36 31.56 -2.58
C GLU A 477 -5.33 30.21 -3.28
N ILE A 478 -5.23 30.21 -4.61
CA ILE A 478 -5.06 29.02 -5.45
C ILE A 478 -3.78 29.20 -6.26
N LEU A 479 -2.85 28.29 -6.09
CA LEU A 479 -1.55 28.27 -6.78
C LEU A 479 -1.53 27.15 -7.80
N VAL A 480 -1.20 27.48 -9.06
CA VAL A 480 -1.06 26.50 -10.14
C VAL A 480 0.38 25.97 -10.15
N LEU A 481 0.49 24.64 -10.22
CA LEU A 481 1.76 23.92 -10.38
C LEU A 481 1.69 23.04 -11.63
N PRO A 482 2.82 22.85 -12.35
CA PRO A 482 2.88 21.89 -13.46
C PRO A 482 2.46 20.48 -13.02
N GLU A 483 2.91 20.09 -11.83
CA GLU A 483 2.53 18.84 -11.14
C GLU A 483 2.61 19.02 -9.63
N LEU A 484 1.82 18.24 -8.89
CA LEU A 484 1.90 18.23 -7.44
C LEU A 484 3.11 17.39 -6.98
N PRO A 485 3.88 17.85 -5.98
CA PRO A 485 5.01 17.10 -5.46
C PRO A 485 4.56 15.75 -4.89
N ARG A 486 5.38 14.72 -5.13
CA ARG A 486 5.13 13.35 -4.70
C ARG A 486 6.17 12.91 -3.67
N ASN A 487 5.72 12.17 -2.67
CA ASN A 487 6.63 11.49 -1.77
C ASN A 487 7.18 10.19 -2.42
N PRO A 488 8.18 9.51 -1.83
CA PRO A 488 8.79 8.30 -2.40
C PRO A 488 7.80 7.15 -2.68
N VAL A 489 6.61 7.18 -2.08
CA VAL A 489 5.55 6.18 -2.30
C VAL A 489 4.48 6.66 -3.30
N GLY A 490 4.73 7.77 -4.02
CA GLY A 490 3.86 8.29 -5.08
C GLY A 490 2.64 9.08 -4.61
N LYS A 491 2.46 9.28 -3.29
CA LYS A 491 1.37 10.12 -2.75
C LYS A 491 1.76 11.59 -2.79
N THR A 492 0.78 12.49 -2.86
CA THR A 492 1.01 13.94 -2.76
C THR A 492 1.76 14.29 -1.49
N ASP A 493 2.88 15.00 -1.62
CA ASP A 493 3.73 15.43 -0.50
C ASP A 493 3.18 16.72 0.12
N LYS A 494 2.14 16.61 0.98
CA LYS A 494 1.59 17.76 1.71
C LYS A 494 2.62 18.48 2.59
N PRO A 495 3.58 17.82 3.24
CA PRO A 495 4.70 18.50 3.91
C PRO A 495 5.50 19.43 2.99
N ALA A 496 5.80 19.04 1.76
CA ALA A 496 6.46 19.90 0.78
C ALA A 496 5.57 21.09 0.40
N LEU A 497 4.28 20.88 0.19
CA LEU A 497 3.32 21.95 -0.09
C LEU A 497 3.18 22.94 1.09
N ARG A 498 3.17 22.45 2.34
CA ARG A 498 3.17 23.32 3.52
C ARG A 498 4.41 24.20 3.59
N ARG A 499 5.61 23.64 3.32
CA ARG A 499 6.83 24.45 3.24
C ARG A 499 6.73 25.53 2.17
N ARG A 500 6.15 25.22 1.01
CA ARG A 500 5.93 26.16 -0.09
C ARG A 500 4.88 27.24 0.28
N ALA A 501 3.85 26.88 1.04
CA ALA A 501 2.84 27.81 1.53
C ALA A 501 3.38 28.87 2.50
N LEU A 502 4.54 28.62 3.13
CA LEU A 502 5.23 29.55 4.03
C LEU A 502 6.17 30.52 3.29
N THR A 503 6.49 30.24 2.04
CA THR A 503 7.35 31.11 1.23
C THR A 503 6.47 32.16 0.57
N PRO A 504 6.68 33.47 0.80
CA PRO A 504 5.93 34.49 0.11
C PRO A 504 6.09 34.31 -1.41
N THR A 505 5.00 34.23 -2.14
CA THR A 505 5.01 34.42 -3.60
C THR A 505 5.37 35.88 -3.84
N GLY A 506 6.66 36.12 -4.20
CA GLY A 506 7.18 37.45 -4.55
C GLY A 506 6.55 37.99 -5.81
#